data_f2f387f8177a3d1571a554bbf54f4218
#
_entry.id   f2f387f8177a3d1571a554bbf54f4218
#
_cell.length_a   1.000
_cell.length_b   1.000
_cell.length_c   1.000
_cell.angle_alpha   90.00
_cell.angle_beta   90.00
_cell.angle_gamma   90.00
#
_symmetry.space_group_name_H-M   'P 1'
#
loop_
_entity.id
_entity.type
_entity.pdbx_description
1 polymer ?
#
loop_
_entity_poly.entity_id
_entity_poly.type
_entity_poly.pdbx_seq_one_letter_code
_entity_poly.pdbx_strand_id
1 'polypeptide(L)'
;YPLRRQRQMCIRDRYYSVTDEKFNKDEFEKMVTEENRLITKGIEVGHIFYFGDKYSKAMSAAVDLPGGKKDFVKMGSYGIGVSRLVGAIIEAKYDDQNEIMKWPLSVAPYDIALIPMVNKNDTSALEKANNINNELIKHKIDAIIDDTDENFSSKIKKMNLIGAPYQIIIGKKSDGDLLEFKETGGDTQNLSLDKIIEIITKQKVTN
;
A
#
# COMPACT_ATOMS: atom_id res chain seq x y z
N TYR A 1 1.06 -21.61 24.97
CA TYR A 1 1.24 -22.22 23.64
C TYR A 1 1.35 -21.23 22.49
N PRO A 2 0.57 -20.10 22.42
CA PRO A 2 0.79 -19.10 21.37
C PRO A 2 2.13 -18.37 21.48
N LEU A 3 2.61 -18.12 22.68
CA LEU A 3 3.89 -17.47 22.96
C LEU A 3 5.10 -18.23 22.40
N ARG A 4 5.02 -19.56 22.26
CA ARG A 4 6.11 -20.37 21.73
C ARG A 4 6.24 -20.26 20.21
N ARG A 5 5.12 -20.09 19.48
CA ARG A 5 5.15 -19.82 18.02
C ARG A 5 5.57 -18.39 17.71
N GLN A 6 5.13 -17.42 18.49
CA GLN A 6 5.62 -16.06 18.41
C GLN A 6 7.12 -15.96 18.72
N ARG A 7 7.62 -16.69 19.73
CA ARG A 7 9.06 -16.80 20.01
C ARG A 7 9.84 -17.36 18.84
N GLN A 8 9.34 -18.37 18.13
CA GLN A 8 10.04 -18.93 16.97
C GLN A 8 10.02 -18.00 15.74
N MET A 9 8.96 -17.25 15.53
CA MET A 9 8.90 -16.19 14.49
C MET A 9 9.89 -15.06 14.81
N CYS A 10 9.89 -14.54 16.02
CA CYS A 10 10.79 -13.46 16.44
C CYS A 10 12.27 -13.86 16.37
N ILE A 11 12.61 -15.10 16.66
CA ILE A 11 13.99 -15.61 16.53
C ILE A 11 14.41 -15.70 15.06
N ARG A 12 13.50 -16.01 14.13
CA ARG A 12 13.81 -16.09 12.69
C ARG A 12 13.99 -14.71 12.05
N ASP A 13 13.15 -13.75 12.41
CA ASP A 13 13.09 -12.45 11.73
C ASP A 13 13.85 -11.35 12.49
N ARG A 14 14.42 -11.64 13.66
CA ARG A 14 15.24 -10.74 14.50
C ARG A 14 14.50 -9.50 15.02
N TYR A 15 13.17 -9.42 14.88
CA TYR A 15 12.36 -8.33 15.41
C TYR A 15 11.29 -8.88 16.35
N TYR A 16 11.14 -8.25 17.49
CA TYR A 16 10.08 -8.53 18.45
C TYR A 16 9.17 -7.32 18.54
N SER A 17 7.91 -7.50 18.22
CA SER A 17 6.90 -6.45 18.33
C SER A 17 5.90 -6.81 19.40
N VAL A 18 5.64 -5.88 20.31
CA VAL A 18 4.73 -6.07 21.44
C VAL A 18 3.97 -4.79 21.71
N THR A 19 2.73 -4.89 22.18
CA THR A 19 1.97 -3.74 22.65
C THR A 19 2.51 -3.26 24.00
N ASP A 20 2.37 -1.96 24.30
CA ASP A 20 2.85 -1.34 25.55
C ASP A 20 2.32 -2.07 26.80
N GLU A 21 1.06 -2.56 26.74
CA GLU A 21 0.42 -3.30 27.82
C GLU A 21 1.07 -4.67 28.13
N LYS A 22 1.75 -5.24 27.16
CA LYS A 22 2.39 -6.57 27.27
C LYS A 22 3.91 -6.48 27.30
N PHE A 23 4.47 -5.29 27.20
CA PHE A 23 5.90 -5.08 27.24
C PHE A 23 6.44 -5.28 28.64
N ASN A 24 7.35 -6.24 28.80
CA ASN A 24 8.09 -6.44 30.04
C ASN A 24 9.55 -6.06 29.81
N LYS A 25 9.94 -4.92 30.35
CA LYS A 25 11.27 -4.36 30.20
C LYS A 25 12.36 -5.30 30.70
N ASP A 26 12.16 -5.93 31.86
CA ASP A 26 13.16 -6.81 32.48
C ASP A 26 13.40 -8.07 31.66
N GLU A 27 12.34 -8.65 31.09
CA GLU A 27 12.45 -9.78 30.18
C GLU A 27 13.14 -9.38 28.86
N PHE A 28 12.79 -8.23 28.32
CA PHE A 28 13.42 -7.70 27.10
C PHE A 28 14.91 -7.48 27.29
N GLU A 29 15.32 -6.85 28.39
CA GLU A 29 16.73 -6.57 28.71
C GLU A 29 17.54 -7.84 28.97
N LYS A 30 16.91 -8.90 29.49
CA LYS A 30 17.55 -10.21 29.66
C LYS A 30 17.71 -10.99 28.35
N MET A 31 16.78 -10.81 27.42
CA MET A 31 16.72 -11.61 26.19
C MET A 31 17.47 -10.97 25.01
N VAL A 32 17.62 -9.65 25.01
CA VAL A 32 18.22 -8.90 23.90
C VAL A 32 19.42 -8.13 24.40
N THR A 33 20.58 -8.39 23.82
CA THR A 33 21.82 -7.66 24.13
C THR A 33 21.70 -6.21 23.74
N GLU A 34 22.37 -5.32 24.44
CA GLU A 34 22.21 -3.85 24.30
C GLU A 34 22.46 -3.39 22.85
N GLU A 35 23.42 -3.95 22.18
CA GLU A 35 23.77 -3.67 20.78
C GLU A 35 22.66 -4.05 19.76
N ASN A 36 21.76 -4.96 20.14
CA ASN A 36 20.69 -5.45 19.31
C ASN A 36 19.32 -4.83 19.69
N ARG A 37 19.30 -3.88 20.63
CA ARG A 37 18.07 -3.22 21.07
C ARG A 37 17.72 -2.08 20.13
N LEU A 38 16.62 -2.22 19.42
CA LEU A 38 15.98 -1.17 18.65
C LEU A 38 14.58 -0.93 19.20
N ILE A 39 14.36 0.25 19.80
CA ILE A 39 13.05 0.66 20.29
C ILE A 39 12.53 1.75 19.36
N THR A 40 11.43 1.49 18.70
CA THR A 40 10.77 2.44 17.79
C THR A 40 9.26 2.40 17.98
N LYS A 41 8.59 3.47 17.59
CA LYS A 41 7.13 3.50 17.50
C LYS A 41 6.71 2.85 16.21
N GLY A 42 5.67 2.04 16.26
CA GLY A 42 5.04 1.41 15.10
C GLY A 42 3.57 1.76 15.03
N ILE A 43 2.97 1.56 13.86
CA ILE A 43 1.52 1.66 13.66
C ILE A 43 0.93 0.27 13.82
N GLU A 44 -0.02 0.11 14.74
CA GLU A 44 -0.79 -1.12 14.88
C GLU A 44 -1.79 -1.21 13.72
N VAL A 45 -1.53 -2.10 12.76
CA VAL A 45 -2.38 -2.30 11.59
C VAL A 45 -3.42 -3.42 11.79
N GLY A 46 -3.19 -4.30 12.74
CA GLY A 46 -4.10 -5.39 13.07
C GLY A 46 -3.83 -5.96 14.46
N HIS A 47 -4.84 -6.58 15.04
CA HIS A 47 -4.78 -7.17 16.37
C HIS A 47 -5.53 -8.49 16.43
N ILE A 48 -4.98 -9.45 17.19
CA ILE A 48 -5.63 -10.71 17.52
C ILE A 48 -5.93 -10.71 19.02
N PHE A 49 -7.20 -10.87 19.36
CA PHE A 49 -7.66 -10.97 20.75
C PHE A 49 -7.96 -12.42 21.08
N TYR A 50 -7.35 -12.93 22.12
CA TYR A 50 -7.69 -14.24 22.66
C TYR A 50 -8.44 -14.07 24.00
N PHE A 51 -9.71 -14.39 24.00
CA PHE A 51 -10.58 -14.25 25.19
C PHE A 51 -10.64 -15.51 26.05
N GLY A 52 -10.13 -16.63 25.56
CA GLY A 52 -10.25 -17.90 26.23
C GLY A 52 -11.72 -18.27 26.46
N ASP A 53 -12.09 -18.61 27.68
CA ASP A 53 -13.45 -18.97 28.08
C ASP A 53 -14.18 -17.84 28.84
N LYS A 54 -13.63 -16.63 28.87
CA LYS A 54 -14.21 -15.50 29.64
C LYS A 54 -15.68 -15.23 29.32
N TYR A 55 -16.03 -15.20 28.04
CA TYR A 55 -17.39 -14.91 27.59
C TYR A 55 -18.24 -16.19 27.57
N SER A 56 -17.70 -17.31 27.12
CA SER A 56 -18.42 -18.58 27.05
C SER A 56 -18.86 -19.10 28.42
N LYS A 57 -18.05 -18.90 29.46
CA LYS A 57 -18.46 -19.18 30.86
C LYS A 57 -19.66 -18.34 31.29
N ALA A 58 -19.61 -17.03 31.05
CA ALA A 58 -20.71 -16.12 31.39
C ALA A 58 -22.02 -16.44 30.65
N MET A 59 -21.90 -16.95 29.42
CA MET A 59 -23.02 -17.35 28.56
C MET A 59 -23.42 -18.81 28.72
N SER A 60 -22.76 -19.56 29.59
CA SER A 60 -22.95 -21.02 29.76
C SER A 60 -22.79 -21.81 28.46
N ALA A 61 -21.98 -21.31 27.53
CA ALA A 61 -21.72 -21.91 26.21
C ALA A 61 -20.67 -23.03 26.37
N ALA A 62 -21.11 -24.21 26.67
CA ALA A 62 -20.27 -25.41 26.83
C ALA A 62 -20.54 -26.41 25.70
N VAL A 63 -19.55 -27.22 25.39
CA VAL A 63 -19.60 -28.31 24.41
C VAL A 63 -19.27 -29.63 25.10
N ASP A 64 -19.90 -30.70 24.65
CA ASP A 64 -19.60 -32.05 25.13
C ASP A 64 -18.36 -32.58 24.42
N LEU A 65 -17.37 -33.00 25.17
CA LEU A 65 -16.15 -33.61 24.69
C LEU A 65 -16.26 -35.16 24.73
N PRO A 66 -15.42 -35.87 23.97
CA PRO A 66 -15.32 -37.31 24.06
C PRO A 66 -15.11 -37.76 25.50
N GLY A 67 -15.86 -38.78 25.91
CA GLY A 67 -15.85 -39.28 27.29
C GLY A 67 -16.81 -38.55 28.25
N GLY A 68 -17.76 -37.75 27.74
CA GLY A 68 -18.83 -37.13 28.56
C GLY A 68 -18.38 -35.90 29.36
N LYS A 69 -17.19 -35.41 29.17
CA LYS A 69 -16.70 -34.16 29.76
C LYS A 69 -17.28 -32.94 29.03
N LYS A 70 -17.59 -31.90 29.82
CA LYS A 70 -17.99 -30.62 29.26
C LYS A 70 -16.81 -29.62 29.37
N ASP A 71 -16.59 -28.82 28.33
CA ASP A 71 -15.67 -27.68 28.38
C ASP A 71 -16.30 -26.46 27.73
N PHE A 72 -15.89 -25.29 28.17
CA PHE A 72 -16.36 -24.04 27.60
C PHE A 72 -15.64 -23.73 26.28
N VAL A 73 -16.38 -23.23 25.31
CA VAL A 73 -15.85 -22.83 24.01
C VAL A 73 -14.75 -21.77 24.19
N LYS A 74 -13.60 -21.98 23.60
CA LYS A 74 -12.54 -20.96 23.57
C LYS A 74 -12.86 -19.97 22.46
N MET A 75 -12.80 -18.68 22.79
CA MET A 75 -13.20 -17.59 21.92
C MET A 75 -12.00 -16.70 21.61
N GLY A 76 -11.97 -16.19 20.40
CA GLY A 76 -11.03 -15.18 19.95
C GLY A 76 -11.66 -14.26 18.92
N SER A 77 -11.03 -13.15 18.70
CA SER A 77 -11.39 -12.18 17.65
C SER A 77 -10.13 -11.64 17.00
N TYR A 78 -10.27 -11.12 15.80
CA TYR A 78 -9.20 -10.41 15.12
C TYR A 78 -9.78 -9.30 14.27
N GLY A 79 -8.96 -8.29 14.03
CA GLY A 79 -9.37 -7.15 13.22
C GLY A 79 -8.17 -6.51 12.53
N ILE A 80 -8.43 -5.91 11.36
CA ILE A 80 -7.47 -5.11 10.62
C ILE A 80 -8.06 -3.71 10.46
N GLY A 81 -7.26 -2.69 10.77
CA GLY A 81 -7.64 -1.30 10.61
C GLY A 81 -7.48 -0.84 9.16
N VAL A 82 -8.46 -1.13 8.30
CA VAL A 82 -8.38 -0.86 6.86
C VAL A 82 -8.08 0.61 6.57
N SER A 83 -8.78 1.54 7.21
CA SER A 83 -8.51 2.98 7.05
C SER A 83 -7.16 3.40 7.65
N ARG A 84 -6.72 2.74 8.72
CA ARG A 84 -5.39 2.97 9.30
C ARG A 84 -4.28 2.49 8.38
N LEU A 85 -4.51 1.44 7.58
CA LEU A 85 -3.55 0.96 6.58
C LEU A 85 -3.20 2.03 5.55
N VAL A 86 -4.14 2.86 5.13
CA VAL A 86 -3.89 3.98 4.22
C VAL A 86 -2.81 4.90 4.80
N GLY A 87 -2.99 5.35 6.04
CA GLY A 87 -2.00 6.19 6.74
C GLY A 87 -0.65 5.50 6.92
N ALA A 88 -0.66 4.20 7.26
CA ALA A 88 0.56 3.42 7.44
C ALA A 88 1.36 3.26 6.12
N ILE A 89 0.67 3.07 5.01
CA ILE A 89 1.31 2.98 3.68
C ILE A 89 1.89 4.35 3.29
N ILE A 90 1.15 5.44 3.52
CA ILE A 90 1.65 6.79 3.25
C ILE A 90 2.92 7.04 4.06
N GLU A 91 2.91 6.80 5.37
CA GLU A 91 4.10 6.99 6.22
C GLU A 91 5.30 6.16 5.75
N ALA A 92 5.06 4.92 5.31
CA ALA A 92 6.12 4.01 4.87
C ALA A 92 6.65 4.30 3.45
N LYS A 93 5.88 4.99 2.61
CA LYS A 93 6.16 5.12 1.17
C LYS A 93 6.30 6.55 0.67
N TYR A 94 6.00 7.53 1.50
CA TYR A 94 6.21 8.93 1.16
C TYR A 94 7.69 9.27 1.24
N ASP A 95 8.19 9.91 0.21
CA ASP A 95 9.56 10.41 0.09
C ASP A 95 9.56 11.91 0.42
N ASP A 96 9.86 12.23 1.67
CA ASP A 96 9.87 13.61 2.18
C ASP A 96 10.87 14.53 1.45
N GLN A 97 11.99 13.97 0.97
CA GLN A 97 13.03 14.76 0.32
C GLN A 97 12.60 15.24 -1.08
N ASN A 98 11.85 14.40 -1.79
CA ASN A 98 11.41 14.67 -3.15
C ASN A 98 9.93 15.05 -3.23
N GLU A 99 9.20 15.05 -2.11
CA GLU A 99 7.75 15.30 -2.03
C GLU A 99 6.96 14.35 -2.94
N ILE A 100 7.30 13.04 -2.91
CA ILE A 100 6.71 12.03 -3.78
C ILE A 100 6.05 10.92 -2.96
N MET A 101 4.78 10.65 -3.22
CA MET A 101 4.12 9.45 -2.73
C MET A 101 4.35 8.29 -3.71
N LYS A 102 4.87 7.17 -3.20
CA LYS A 102 5.18 5.97 -4.01
C LYS A 102 4.26 4.81 -3.61
N TRP A 103 2.99 4.85 -4.06
CA TRP A 103 2.07 3.76 -3.78
C TRP A 103 2.56 2.45 -4.41
N PRO A 104 2.51 1.33 -3.67
CA PRO A 104 2.58 0.02 -4.31
C PRO A 104 1.42 -0.16 -5.29
N LEU A 105 1.68 -0.70 -6.48
CA LEU A 105 0.66 -0.83 -7.53
C LEU A 105 -0.60 -1.59 -7.07
N SER A 106 -0.45 -2.56 -6.17
CA SER A 106 -1.56 -3.38 -5.63
C SER A 106 -2.56 -2.61 -4.77
N VAL A 107 -2.20 -1.42 -4.28
CA VAL A 107 -3.03 -0.58 -3.41
C VAL A 107 -3.08 0.88 -3.84
N ALA A 108 -2.51 1.18 -4.98
CA ALA A 108 -2.54 2.52 -5.57
C ALA A 108 -3.99 2.91 -5.91
N PRO A 109 -4.40 4.18 -5.66
CA PRO A 109 -5.74 4.65 -6.04
C PRO A 109 -5.92 4.71 -7.56
N TYR A 110 -4.84 4.87 -8.30
CA TYR A 110 -4.78 4.84 -9.77
C TYR A 110 -3.49 4.16 -10.19
N ASP A 111 -3.52 3.40 -11.27
CA ASP A 111 -2.34 2.75 -11.81
C ASP A 111 -1.39 3.74 -12.50
N ILE A 112 -1.95 4.75 -13.17
CA ILE A 112 -1.19 5.70 -13.99
C ILE A 112 -1.83 7.09 -13.99
N ALA A 113 -0.98 8.13 -14.02
CA ALA A 113 -1.40 9.51 -14.23
C ALA A 113 -1.13 9.95 -15.67
N LEU A 114 -2.11 10.52 -16.32
CA LEU A 114 -2.01 11.17 -17.62
C LEU A 114 -1.92 12.68 -17.43
N ILE A 115 -0.83 13.28 -17.86
CA ILE A 115 -0.51 14.68 -17.61
C ILE A 115 -0.45 15.43 -18.95
N PRO A 116 -1.62 15.82 -19.51
CA PRO A 116 -1.65 16.62 -20.73
C PRO A 116 -1.19 18.06 -20.46
N MET A 117 -0.34 18.56 -21.34
CA MET A 117 0.04 19.97 -21.37
C MET A 117 -1.06 20.79 -22.05
N VAL A 118 -2.12 21.10 -21.31
CA VAL A 118 -3.25 21.86 -21.81
C VAL A 118 -2.86 23.32 -22.01
N ASN A 119 -3.29 23.91 -23.14
CA ASN A 119 -3.17 25.34 -23.39
C ASN A 119 -4.59 25.88 -23.67
N LYS A 120 -4.91 27.10 -23.22
CA LYS A 120 -6.26 27.71 -23.35
C LYS A 120 -6.85 27.65 -24.76
N ASN A 121 -5.98 27.57 -25.77
CA ASN A 121 -6.36 27.58 -27.20
C ASN A 121 -6.09 26.26 -27.92
N ASP A 122 -5.68 25.18 -27.19
CA ASP A 122 -5.29 23.92 -27.80
C ASP A 122 -5.63 22.75 -26.86
N THR A 123 -6.68 22.03 -27.20
CA THR A 123 -7.20 20.87 -26.45
C THR A 123 -6.62 19.54 -26.95
N SER A 124 -5.76 19.54 -27.96
CA SER A 124 -5.27 18.32 -28.60
C SER A 124 -4.57 17.35 -27.64
N ALA A 125 -3.82 17.88 -26.65
CA ALA A 125 -3.17 17.07 -25.62
C ALA A 125 -4.20 16.39 -24.71
N LEU A 126 -5.31 17.07 -24.37
CA LEU A 126 -6.37 16.51 -23.57
C LEU A 126 -7.18 15.44 -24.36
N GLU A 127 -7.43 15.69 -25.63
CA GLU A 127 -8.08 14.70 -26.52
C GLU A 127 -7.20 13.44 -26.65
N LYS A 128 -5.89 13.61 -26.80
CA LYS A 128 -4.93 12.49 -26.82
C LYS A 128 -4.94 11.74 -25.47
N ALA A 129 -4.98 12.44 -24.33
CA ALA A 129 -5.09 11.82 -23.01
C ALA A 129 -6.37 11.00 -22.89
N ASN A 130 -7.51 11.51 -23.34
CA ASN A 130 -8.78 10.78 -23.31
C ASN A 130 -8.74 9.52 -24.21
N ASN A 131 -8.11 9.59 -25.37
CA ASN A 131 -7.93 8.43 -26.26
C ASN A 131 -7.05 7.36 -25.61
N ILE A 132 -5.95 7.77 -24.97
CA ILE A 132 -5.07 6.87 -24.21
C ILE A 132 -5.85 6.23 -23.05
N ASN A 133 -6.61 7.03 -22.29
CA ASN A 133 -7.43 6.52 -21.20
C ASN A 133 -8.44 5.47 -21.67
N ASN A 134 -9.12 5.71 -22.79
CA ASN A 134 -10.07 4.76 -23.36
C ASN A 134 -9.39 3.43 -23.71
N GLU A 135 -8.15 3.46 -24.16
CA GLU A 135 -7.39 2.23 -24.43
C GLU A 135 -6.96 1.53 -23.14
N LEU A 136 -6.47 2.28 -22.15
CA LEU A 136 -6.08 1.74 -20.84
C LEU A 136 -7.24 1.03 -20.12
N ILE A 137 -8.46 1.59 -20.20
CA ILE A 137 -9.68 1.00 -19.62
C ILE A 137 -9.96 -0.39 -20.19
N LYS A 138 -9.73 -0.62 -21.50
CA LYS A 138 -9.92 -1.95 -22.12
C LYS A 138 -9.01 -3.01 -21.49
N HIS A 139 -7.87 -2.58 -20.98
CA HIS A 139 -6.87 -3.42 -20.29
C HIS A 139 -6.99 -3.42 -18.76
N LYS A 140 -8.08 -2.84 -18.21
CA LYS A 140 -8.32 -2.72 -16.75
C LYS A 140 -7.21 -1.98 -16.02
N ILE A 141 -6.69 -0.96 -16.65
CA ILE A 141 -5.71 -0.04 -16.08
C ILE A 141 -6.44 1.25 -15.75
N ASP A 142 -6.44 1.61 -14.45
CA ASP A 142 -7.13 2.80 -13.95
C ASP A 142 -6.21 4.02 -14.06
N ALA A 143 -6.67 5.03 -14.78
CA ALA A 143 -5.90 6.26 -14.99
C ALA A 143 -6.59 7.49 -14.38
N ILE A 144 -5.78 8.43 -13.89
CA ILE A 144 -6.21 9.77 -13.55
C ILE A 144 -5.68 10.76 -14.58
N ILE A 145 -6.52 11.67 -15.05
CA ILE A 145 -6.16 12.72 -16.01
C ILE A 145 -6.14 14.06 -15.29
N ASP A 146 -5.05 14.82 -15.41
CA ASP A 146 -5.03 16.21 -14.95
C ASP A 146 -5.51 17.14 -16.09
N ASP A 147 -6.81 17.39 -16.10
CA ASP A 147 -7.48 18.25 -17.08
C ASP A 147 -7.46 19.75 -16.72
N THR A 148 -6.80 20.12 -15.61
CA THR A 148 -6.70 21.52 -15.18
C THR A 148 -5.86 22.35 -16.16
N ASP A 149 -6.00 23.68 -16.10
CA ASP A 149 -5.20 24.64 -16.88
C ASP A 149 -3.94 25.12 -16.13
N GLU A 150 -3.56 24.42 -15.07
CA GLU A 150 -2.35 24.71 -14.32
C GLU A 150 -1.08 24.54 -15.16
N ASN A 151 -0.01 25.21 -14.74
CA ASN A 151 1.28 25.02 -15.37
C ASN A 151 1.84 23.60 -15.14
N PHE A 152 2.73 23.18 -16.05
CA PHE A 152 3.28 21.82 -16.06
C PHE A 152 3.91 21.41 -14.72
N SER A 153 4.69 22.30 -14.11
CA SER A 153 5.36 22.00 -12.83
C SER A 153 4.36 21.74 -11.69
N SER A 154 3.25 22.50 -11.66
CA SER A 154 2.16 22.27 -10.68
C SER A 154 1.48 20.93 -10.90
N LYS A 155 1.20 20.56 -12.15
CA LYS A 155 0.61 19.25 -12.48
C LYS A 155 1.51 18.10 -12.06
N ILE A 156 2.80 18.18 -12.36
CA ILE A 156 3.77 17.14 -11.93
C ILE A 156 3.81 17.02 -10.41
N LYS A 157 3.88 18.14 -9.67
CA LYS A 157 3.89 18.12 -8.21
C LYS A 157 2.61 17.49 -7.65
N LYS A 158 1.45 17.86 -8.19
CA LYS A 158 0.16 17.29 -7.81
C LYS A 158 0.11 15.78 -8.04
N MET A 159 0.53 15.32 -9.22
CA MET A 159 0.53 13.90 -9.54
C MET A 159 1.57 13.11 -8.73
N ASN A 160 2.69 13.73 -8.37
CA ASN A 160 3.65 13.13 -7.45
C ASN A 160 3.06 12.95 -6.03
N LEU A 161 2.25 13.90 -5.54
CA LEU A 161 1.56 13.78 -4.26
C LEU A 161 0.42 12.76 -4.29
N ILE A 162 -0.34 12.69 -5.39
CA ILE A 162 -1.35 11.63 -5.59
C ILE A 162 -0.67 10.27 -5.65
N GLY A 163 0.50 10.20 -6.31
CA GLY A 163 1.39 9.06 -6.24
C GLY A 163 0.98 7.86 -7.10
N ALA A 164 0.26 8.07 -8.22
CA ALA A 164 0.07 6.99 -9.18
C ALA A 164 1.43 6.41 -9.57
N PRO A 165 1.62 5.08 -9.54
CA PRO A 165 2.93 4.46 -9.78
C PRO A 165 3.60 4.82 -11.09
N TYR A 166 2.79 5.10 -12.11
CA TYR A 166 3.27 5.47 -13.44
C TYR A 166 2.69 6.81 -13.88
N GLN A 167 3.42 7.48 -14.78
CA GLN A 167 3.00 8.76 -15.36
C GLN A 167 3.29 8.78 -16.87
N ILE A 168 2.33 9.31 -17.64
CA ILE A 168 2.52 9.68 -19.05
C ILE A 168 2.39 11.19 -19.18
N ILE A 169 3.42 11.82 -19.72
CA ILE A 169 3.44 13.24 -20.02
C ILE A 169 3.07 13.42 -21.51
N ILE A 170 2.04 14.22 -21.77
CA ILE A 170 1.51 14.44 -23.11
C ILE A 170 1.76 15.89 -23.49
N GLY A 171 2.88 16.14 -24.20
CA GLY A 171 3.28 17.47 -24.67
C GLY A 171 2.98 17.69 -26.15
N LYS A 172 3.21 18.92 -26.63
CA LYS A 172 3.07 19.26 -28.06
C LYS A 172 4.04 18.52 -29.00
N LYS A 173 5.16 18.03 -28.45
CA LYS A 173 6.20 17.32 -29.22
C LYS A 173 5.98 15.81 -29.28
N SER A 174 4.87 15.31 -28.74
CA SER A 174 4.48 13.90 -28.88
C SER A 174 3.94 13.61 -30.29
N ASP A 175 4.65 14.10 -31.33
CA ASP A 175 4.40 13.78 -32.71
C ASP A 175 4.96 12.39 -33.01
N GLY A 176 4.09 11.39 -32.93
CA GLY A 176 4.42 10.00 -33.18
C GLY A 176 3.74 9.06 -32.19
N ASP A 177 4.02 7.77 -32.35
CA ASP A 177 3.46 6.68 -31.54
C ASP A 177 4.12 6.53 -30.16
N LEU A 178 5.16 7.33 -29.87
CA LEU A 178 5.90 7.27 -28.62
C LEU A 178 5.37 8.29 -27.60
N LEU A 179 5.25 7.84 -26.36
CA LEU A 179 4.78 8.60 -25.20
C LEU A 179 5.92 8.76 -24.19
N GLU A 180 6.04 9.94 -23.60
CA GLU A 180 6.94 10.16 -22.46
C GLU A 180 6.37 9.49 -21.23
N PHE A 181 6.92 8.33 -20.89
CA PHE A 181 6.52 7.47 -19.77
C PHE A 181 7.59 7.43 -18.69
N LYS A 182 7.16 7.39 -17.43
CA LYS A 182 8.07 7.17 -16.30
C LYS A 182 7.37 6.47 -15.14
N GLU A 183 8.14 5.78 -14.30
CA GLU A 183 7.74 5.47 -12.94
C GLU A 183 7.78 6.75 -12.10
N THR A 184 6.89 6.89 -11.14
CA THR A 184 6.83 8.09 -10.27
C THR A 184 8.11 8.21 -9.45
N GLY A 185 8.85 9.30 -9.68
CA GLY A 185 10.18 9.52 -9.11
C GLY A 185 11.33 8.88 -9.89
N GLY A 186 11.06 8.24 -11.04
CA GLY A 186 12.06 7.65 -11.93
C GLY A 186 12.37 8.48 -13.18
N ASP A 187 13.22 7.94 -14.02
CA ASP A 187 13.65 8.55 -15.27
C ASP A 187 12.58 8.40 -16.36
N THR A 188 12.53 9.39 -17.26
CA THR A 188 11.60 9.41 -18.39
C THR A 188 12.13 8.53 -19.53
N GLN A 189 11.25 7.71 -20.11
CA GLN A 189 11.49 6.88 -21.28
C GLN A 189 10.44 7.16 -22.35
N ASN A 190 10.81 6.98 -23.62
CA ASN A 190 9.87 7.09 -24.72
C ASN A 190 9.41 5.70 -25.14
N LEU A 191 8.15 5.36 -24.91
CA LEU A 191 7.58 4.04 -25.15
C LEU A 191 6.28 4.14 -25.94
N SER A 192 5.97 3.08 -26.73
CA SER A 192 4.64 2.94 -27.33
C SER A 192 3.59 2.62 -26.27
N LEU A 193 2.34 2.97 -26.54
CA LEU A 193 1.22 2.67 -25.63
C LEU A 193 1.10 1.17 -25.34
N ASP A 194 1.27 0.33 -26.35
CA ASP A 194 1.23 -1.13 -26.18
C ASP A 194 2.31 -1.63 -25.20
N LYS A 195 3.50 -1.05 -25.28
CA LYS A 195 4.61 -1.41 -24.37
C LYS A 195 4.34 -0.96 -22.94
N ILE A 196 3.74 0.20 -22.75
CA ILE A 196 3.31 0.70 -21.44
C ILE A 196 2.24 -0.24 -20.83
N ILE A 197 1.25 -0.63 -21.62
CA ILE A 197 0.21 -1.57 -21.22
C ILE A 197 0.81 -2.91 -20.81
N GLU A 198 1.76 -3.43 -21.59
CA GLU A 198 2.48 -4.68 -21.27
C GLU A 198 3.19 -4.59 -19.91
N ILE A 199 3.93 -3.49 -19.66
CA ILE A 199 4.65 -3.27 -18.41
C ILE A 199 3.69 -3.27 -17.22
N ILE A 200 2.63 -2.47 -17.26
CA ILE A 200 1.68 -2.32 -16.16
C ILE A 200 0.94 -3.64 -15.91
N THR A 201 0.46 -4.29 -16.96
CA THR A 201 -0.27 -5.56 -16.85
C THR A 201 0.61 -6.65 -16.24
N LYS A 202 1.86 -6.76 -16.67
CA LYS A 202 2.83 -7.72 -16.12
C LYS A 202 3.06 -7.48 -14.62
N GLN A 203 3.21 -6.24 -14.20
CA GLN A 203 3.40 -5.87 -12.80
C GLN A 203 2.16 -6.15 -11.94
N LYS A 204 0.95 -5.94 -12.48
CA LYS A 204 -0.33 -6.26 -11.79
C LYS A 204 -0.51 -7.77 -11.55
N VAL A 205 0.06 -8.62 -12.38
CA VAL A 205 -0.02 -10.09 -12.22
C VAL A 205 1.03 -10.60 -11.23
N THR A 206 2.13 -9.88 -11.05
CA THR A 206 3.27 -10.33 -10.23
C THR A 206 3.14 -9.87 -8.76
N ASN A 207 2.29 -8.88 -8.48
CA ASN A 207 2.00 -8.32 -7.16
C ASN A 207 0.61 -8.73 -6.65
#